data_b6fe2c5e5b2ebc7ac61ef2745dcb9685
#
_entry.id   b6fe2c5e5b2ebc7ac61ef2745dcb9685
#
_cell.length_a   1.000
_cell.length_b   1.000
_cell.length_c   1.000
_cell.angle_alpha   90.00
_cell.angle_beta   90.00
_cell.angle_gamma   90.00
#
_symmetry.space_group_name_H-M   'P 1'
#
loop_
_entity.id
_entity.type
_entity.pdbx_description
1 polymer ?
#
loop_
_entity_poly.entity_id
_entity_poly.type
_entity_poly.pdbx_seq_one_letter_code
_entity_poly.pdbx_strand_id
1 'polypeptide(L)'
;MSNNFIPLRHATEIALSLALAVVLGMGVKLIQLPYGGSINLSPLPLIVVALRHGVKLGCLAGGLYGVLDFILNPFFFHPVQVVIDYPLAFAFLGFAGLGASRVGEEGMRLRVRMACGIIVANALRLLAHFISGLVFFASYAPQGKSVWLYSLTYNASYIVPETIIEILLIQFIARILQKSPVPDAV
;
A
#
# COMPACT_ATOMS: atom_id res chain seq x y z
N MET A 1 -7.94 31.97 10.34
CA MET A 1 -7.33 30.69 10.72
C MET A 1 -8.09 29.61 9.97
N SER A 2 -7.52 29.04 8.91
CA SER A 2 -8.14 27.92 8.19
C SER A 2 -8.14 26.71 9.12
N ASN A 3 -9.30 26.18 9.44
CA ASN A 3 -9.42 24.92 10.17
C ASN A 3 -8.88 23.81 9.28
N ASN A 4 -7.62 23.43 9.48
CA ASN A 4 -6.96 22.30 8.78
C ASN A 4 -7.42 20.93 9.33
N PHE A 5 -8.64 20.81 9.83
CA PHE A 5 -9.17 19.54 10.28
C PHE A 5 -9.64 18.69 9.09
N ILE A 6 -9.26 17.41 9.11
CA ILE A 6 -9.78 16.42 8.16
C ILE A 6 -11.31 16.38 8.33
N PRO A 7 -12.11 16.61 7.27
CA PRO A 7 -13.56 16.51 7.36
C PRO A 7 -13.98 15.15 7.96
N LEU A 8 -14.98 15.16 8.82
CA LEU A 8 -15.46 13.96 9.52
C LEU A 8 -15.74 12.79 8.55
N ARG A 9 -16.30 13.10 7.37
CA ARG A 9 -16.54 12.09 6.33
C ARG A 9 -15.25 11.40 5.88
N HIS A 10 -14.18 12.16 5.62
CA HIS A 10 -12.89 11.58 5.21
C HIS A 10 -12.27 10.75 6.35
N ALA A 11 -12.35 11.24 7.59
CA ALA A 11 -11.88 10.50 8.76
C ALA A 11 -12.61 9.17 8.92
N THR A 12 -13.93 9.15 8.73
CA THR A 12 -14.76 7.94 8.80
C THR A 12 -14.39 6.95 7.68
N GLU A 13 -14.23 7.43 6.43
CA GLU A 13 -13.83 6.57 5.30
C GLU A 13 -12.45 5.96 5.53
N ILE A 14 -11.49 6.74 6.05
CA ILE A 14 -10.16 6.25 6.42
C ILE A 14 -10.26 5.18 7.52
N ALA A 15 -11.01 5.45 8.59
CA ALA A 15 -11.15 4.51 9.71
C ALA A 15 -11.78 3.18 9.27
N LEU A 16 -12.83 3.22 8.44
CA LEU A 16 -13.45 2.02 7.87
C LEU A 16 -12.48 1.26 6.95
N SER A 17 -11.70 1.98 6.14
CA SER A 17 -10.71 1.36 5.27
C SER A 17 -9.56 0.71 6.06
N LEU A 18 -9.13 1.32 7.16
CA LEU A 18 -8.15 0.72 8.08
C LEU A 18 -8.69 -0.57 8.72
N ALA A 19 -9.92 -0.53 9.22
CA ALA A 19 -10.57 -1.71 9.79
C ALA A 19 -10.67 -2.85 8.75
N LEU A 20 -11.08 -2.52 7.53
CA LEU A 20 -11.16 -3.50 6.43
C LEU A 20 -9.78 -4.04 6.06
N ALA A 21 -8.75 -3.18 6.01
CA ALA A 21 -7.38 -3.59 5.73
C ALA A 21 -6.86 -4.58 6.79
N VAL A 22 -7.15 -4.33 8.08
CA VAL A 22 -6.80 -5.25 9.17
C VAL A 22 -7.52 -6.60 8.98
N VAL A 23 -8.82 -6.59 8.73
CA VAL A 23 -9.59 -7.83 8.52
C VAL A 23 -9.05 -8.62 7.33
N LEU A 24 -8.75 -7.97 6.21
CA LEU A 24 -8.19 -8.61 5.02
C LEU A 24 -6.76 -9.12 5.24
N GLY A 25 -5.93 -8.38 5.97
CA GLY A 25 -4.56 -8.77 6.29
C GLY A 25 -4.48 -9.98 7.24
N MET A 26 -5.41 -10.10 8.17
CA MET A 26 -5.47 -11.22 9.11
C MET A 26 -6.23 -12.42 8.54
N GLY A 27 -7.34 -12.17 7.84
CA GLY A 27 -8.30 -13.19 7.42
C GLY A 27 -8.05 -13.78 6.03
N VAL A 28 -7.43 -13.03 5.12
CA VAL A 28 -7.28 -13.41 3.71
C VAL A 28 -5.80 -13.39 3.33
N LYS A 29 -5.03 -14.30 3.91
CA LYS A 29 -3.65 -14.55 3.47
C LYS A 29 -3.69 -15.60 2.36
N LEU A 30 -3.53 -15.17 1.10
CA LEU A 30 -3.53 -16.07 -0.05
C LEU A 30 -2.29 -16.98 -0.03
N ILE A 31 -1.14 -16.41 0.28
CA ILE A 31 0.13 -17.15 0.42
C ILE A 31 0.93 -16.48 1.55
N GLN A 32 1.43 -17.29 2.48
CA GLN A 32 2.37 -16.87 3.51
C GLN A 32 3.77 -17.34 3.14
N LEU A 33 4.71 -16.42 3.06
CA LEU A 33 6.12 -16.72 2.84
C LEU A 33 6.87 -16.82 4.18
N PRO A 34 7.99 -17.56 4.25
CA PRO A 34 8.91 -17.50 5.37
C PRO A 34 9.39 -16.06 5.59
N TYR A 35 9.70 -15.69 6.84
CA TYR A 35 10.28 -14.38 7.19
C TYR A 35 9.36 -13.17 6.98
N GLY A 36 8.04 -13.35 6.98
CA GLY A 36 7.05 -12.28 7.11
C GLY A 36 6.38 -11.82 5.81
N GLY A 37 6.94 -12.14 4.63
CA GLY A 37 6.28 -11.80 3.36
C GLY A 37 4.96 -12.56 3.19
N SER A 38 3.94 -11.91 2.66
CA SER A 38 2.66 -12.57 2.35
C SER A 38 1.96 -11.91 1.18
N ILE A 39 1.23 -12.68 0.40
CA ILE A 39 0.28 -12.18 -0.60
C ILE A 39 -1.07 -12.08 0.10
N ASN A 40 -1.58 -10.86 0.29
CA ASN A 40 -2.83 -10.59 0.97
C ASN A 40 -3.56 -9.39 0.34
N LEU A 41 -4.76 -9.08 0.80
CA LEU A 41 -5.58 -8.01 0.24
C LEU A 41 -5.61 -6.74 1.11
N SER A 42 -4.79 -6.65 2.16
CA SER A 42 -4.78 -5.48 3.05
C SER A 42 -4.40 -4.16 2.36
N PRO A 43 -3.54 -4.14 1.30
CA PRO A 43 -3.23 -2.89 0.61
C PRO A 43 -4.41 -2.31 -0.17
N LEU A 44 -5.36 -3.14 -0.60
CA LEU A 44 -6.46 -2.73 -1.47
C LEU A 44 -7.32 -1.59 -0.88
N PRO A 45 -7.81 -1.65 0.38
CA PRO A 45 -8.57 -0.53 0.97
C PRO A 45 -7.75 0.76 1.08
N LEU A 46 -6.43 0.65 1.32
CA LEU A 46 -5.53 1.80 1.42
C LEU A 46 -5.34 2.48 0.06
N ILE A 47 -5.20 1.69 -1.01
CA ILE A 47 -5.15 2.16 -2.39
C ILE A 47 -6.47 2.85 -2.76
N VAL A 48 -7.63 2.31 -2.34
CA VAL A 48 -8.93 2.97 -2.54
C VAL A 48 -8.97 4.33 -1.87
N VAL A 49 -8.50 4.46 -0.63
CA VAL A 49 -8.38 5.76 0.05
C VAL A 49 -7.50 6.72 -0.75
N ALA A 50 -6.33 6.25 -1.21
CA ALA A 50 -5.41 7.07 -1.99
C ALA A 50 -6.03 7.55 -3.31
N LEU A 51 -6.70 6.66 -4.05
CA LEU A 51 -7.37 6.99 -5.32
C LEU A 51 -8.56 7.96 -5.13
N ARG A 52 -9.23 7.93 -3.96
CA ARG A 52 -10.36 8.82 -3.64
C ARG A 52 -9.92 10.16 -3.09
N HIS A 53 -8.99 10.17 -2.14
CA HIS A 53 -8.63 11.33 -1.33
C HIS A 53 -7.25 11.91 -1.69
N GLY A 54 -6.55 11.32 -2.65
CA GLY A 54 -5.23 11.77 -3.08
C GLY A 54 -4.08 11.26 -2.21
N VAL A 55 -2.86 11.69 -2.58
CA VAL A 55 -1.61 11.16 -2.02
C VAL A 55 -1.50 11.42 -0.51
N LYS A 56 -1.81 12.62 -0.04
CA LYS A 56 -1.61 13.00 1.37
C LYS A 56 -2.41 12.11 2.34
N LEU A 57 -3.72 11.97 2.10
CA LEU A 57 -4.59 11.15 2.94
C LEU A 57 -4.33 9.64 2.73
N GLY A 58 -3.95 9.25 1.52
CA GLY A 58 -3.49 7.89 1.24
C GLY A 58 -2.24 7.52 2.02
N CYS A 59 -1.21 8.40 2.06
CA CYS A 59 0.00 8.19 2.86
C CYS A 59 -0.30 8.13 4.36
N LEU A 60 -1.20 8.99 4.84
CA LEU A 60 -1.63 8.96 6.25
C LEU A 60 -2.30 7.63 6.59
N ALA A 61 -3.27 7.19 5.77
CA ALA A 61 -3.95 5.92 5.97
C ALA A 61 -2.98 4.73 5.92
N GLY A 62 -2.09 4.69 4.93
CA GLY A 62 -1.07 3.66 4.82
C GLY A 62 -0.13 3.63 6.02
N GLY A 63 0.40 4.79 6.45
CA GLY A 63 1.26 4.89 7.61
C GLY A 63 0.59 4.41 8.91
N LEU A 64 -0.67 4.80 9.14
CA LEU A 64 -1.47 4.33 10.27
C LEU A 64 -1.69 2.80 10.21
N TYR A 65 -2.01 2.27 9.01
CA TYR A 65 -2.13 0.82 8.85
C TYR A 65 -0.82 0.12 9.14
N GLY A 66 0.32 0.63 8.67
CA GLY A 66 1.63 0.04 8.96
C GLY A 66 1.93 -0.05 10.45
N VAL A 67 1.55 0.96 11.24
CA VAL A 67 1.64 0.90 12.70
C VAL A 67 0.73 -0.20 13.28
N LEU A 68 -0.51 -0.30 12.80
CA LEU A 68 -1.45 -1.35 13.22
C LEU A 68 -0.94 -2.74 12.84
N ASP A 69 -0.41 -2.91 11.64
CA ASP A 69 0.12 -4.19 11.19
C ASP A 69 1.32 -4.64 12.02
N PHE A 70 2.22 -3.71 12.38
CA PHE A 70 3.31 -4.02 13.32
C PHE A 70 2.80 -4.46 14.70
N ILE A 71 1.75 -3.83 15.23
CA ILE A 71 1.17 -4.21 16.52
C ILE A 71 0.53 -5.61 16.46
N LEU A 72 -0.14 -5.93 15.36
CA LEU A 72 -0.90 -7.17 15.18
C LEU A 72 -0.04 -8.36 14.71
N ASN A 73 0.97 -8.08 13.87
CA ASN A 73 1.86 -9.07 13.27
C ASN A 73 3.33 -8.63 13.40
N PRO A 74 3.88 -8.53 14.61
CA PRO A 74 5.21 -7.96 14.81
C PRO A 74 6.29 -8.89 14.25
N PHE A 75 7.16 -8.36 13.39
CA PHE A 75 8.42 -8.93 13.03
C PHE A 75 9.52 -7.91 13.31
N PHE A 76 10.09 -8.01 14.49
CA PHE A 76 11.06 -7.05 15.01
C PHE A 76 12.49 -7.58 14.88
N PHE A 77 13.33 -6.87 14.20
CA PHE A 77 14.76 -7.10 14.12
C PHE A 77 15.57 -5.89 14.61
N HIS A 78 15.13 -4.68 14.21
CA HIS A 78 15.77 -3.42 14.57
C HIS A 78 14.74 -2.28 14.51
N PRO A 79 14.79 -1.25 15.39
CA PRO A 79 13.81 -0.14 15.36
C PRO A 79 13.68 0.55 13.98
N VAL A 80 14.81 0.78 13.29
CA VAL A 80 14.80 1.39 11.95
C VAL A 80 14.14 0.47 10.91
N GLN A 81 14.37 -0.85 11.00
CA GLN A 81 13.69 -1.84 10.16
C GLN A 81 12.18 -1.74 10.33
N VAL A 82 11.68 -1.64 11.57
CA VAL A 82 10.24 -1.50 11.83
C VAL A 82 9.66 -0.28 11.12
N VAL A 83 10.35 0.87 11.20
CA VAL A 83 9.89 2.09 10.53
C VAL A 83 9.84 1.93 9.01
N ILE A 84 10.85 1.27 8.42
CA ILE A 84 10.94 1.10 6.97
C ILE A 84 9.90 0.07 6.48
N ASP A 85 9.78 -1.08 7.16
CA ASP A 85 8.96 -2.20 6.68
C ASP A 85 7.46 -2.03 6.97
N TYR A 86 7.10 -1.24 7.98
CA TYR A 86 5.70 -1.06 8.35
C TYR A 86 5.18 0.34 7.99
N PRO A 87 5.34 1.40 8.81
CA PRO A 87 4.68 2.66 8.51
C PRO A 87 5.16 3.30 7.21
N LEU A 88 6.45 3.23 6.86
CA LEU A 88 6.96 3.83 5.64
C LEU A 88 6.53 3.05 4.40
N ALA A 89 6.70 1.72 4.40
CA ALA A 89 6.32 0.88 3.26
C ALA A 89 4.84 0.99 2.93
N PHE A 90 3.96 0.95 3.96
CA PHE A 90 2.54 1.13 3.74
C PHE A 90 2.15 2.57 3.42
N ALA A 91 2.84 3.59 3.94
CA ALA A 91 2.61 4.98 3.55
C ALA A 91 2.87 5.19 2.05
N PHE A 92 3.82 4.49 1.45
CA PHE A 92 4.07 4.56 0.01
C PHE A 92 2.88 4.11 -0.85
N LEU A 93 1.97 3.28 -0.33
CA LEU A 93 0.72 2.96 -1.03
C LEU A 93 -0.14 4.19 -1.30
N GLY A 94 0.01 5.25 -0.51
CA GLY A 94 -0.64 6.54 -0.74
C GLY A 94 -0.30 7.18 -2.09
N PHE A 95 0.85 6.86 -2.69
CA PHE A 95 1.22 7.34 -4.02
C PHE A 95 0.33 6.78 -5.14
N ALA A 96 -0.49 5.75 -4.88
CA ALA A 96 -1.56 5.36 -5.79
C ALA A 96 -2.52 6.53 -6.08
N GLY A 97 -2.61 7.50 -5.17
CA GLY A 97 -3.35 8.75 -5.35
C GLY A 97 -2.90 9.62 -6.53
N LEU A 98 -1.72 9.40 -7.10
CA LEU A 98 -1.32 10.00 -8.39
C LEU A 98 -2.25 9.56 -9.52
N GLY A 99 -2.87 8.39 -9.38
CA GLY A 99 -3.89 7.85 -10.26
C GLY A 99 -5.32 8.31 -9.94
N ALA A 100 -5.52 9.20 -8.97
CA ALA A 100 -6.84 9.67 -8.57
C ALA A 100 -7.64 10.28 -9.73
N SER A 101 -8.96 10.04 -9.76
CA SER A 101 -9.84 10.54 -10.81
C SER A 101 -9.82 12.07 -10.86
N ARG A 102 -9.76 12.63 -12.07
CA ARG A 102 -9.98 14.05 -12.31
C ARG A 102 -11.40 14.25 -12.83
N VAL A 103 -11.96 15.44 -12.53
CA VAL A 103 -13.30 15.79 -12.99
C VAL A 103 -13.40 15.62 -14.52
N GLY A 104 -14.41 14.88 -14.99
CA GLY A 104 -14.64 14.64 -16.41
C GLY A 104 -13.74 13.59 -17.08
N GLU A 105 -12.88 12.92 -16.31
CA GLU A 105 -12.04 11.85 -16.86
C GLU A 105 -12.68 10.47 -16.69
N GLU A 106 -12.93 9.81 -17.80
CA GLU A 106 -13.59 8.50 -17.85
C GLU A 106 -12.88 7.53 -18.80
N GLY A 107 -13.30 6.28 -18.76
CA GLY A 107 -12.87 5.27 -19.71
C GLY A 107 -11.43 4.79 -19.55
N MET A 108 -10.77 4.51 -20.67
CA MET A 108 -9.43 3.89 -20.68
C MET A 108 -8.35 4.77 -20.04
N ARG A 109 -8.41 6.10 -20.28
CA ARG A 109 -7.40 7.02 -19.72
C ARG A 109 -7.34 6.97 -18.20
N LEU A 110 -8.50 7.01 -17.55
CA LEU A 110 -8.57 6.90 -16.09
C LEU A 110 -8.08 5.55 -15.60
N ARG A 111 -8.46 4.46 -16.26
CA ARG A 111 -8.03 3.10 -15.93
C ARG A 111 -6.51 2.96 -15.99
N VAL A 112 -5.90 3.43 -17.05
CA VAL A 112 -4.43 3.42 -17.21
C VAL A 112 -3.77 4.26 -16.11
N ARG A 113 -4.32 5.44 -15.81
CA ARG A 113 -3.76 6.30 -14.77
C ARG A 113 -3.85 5.68 -13.39
N MET A 114 -4.98 5.07 -13.03
CA MET A 114 -5.11 4.32 -11.78
C MET A 114 -4.07 3.19 -11.70
N ALA A 115 -3.92 2.40 -12.76
CA ALA A 115 -2.92 1.34 -12.82
C ALA A 115 -1.49 1.89 -12.66
N CYS A 116 -1.14 2.98 -13.33
CA CYS A 116 0.16 3.63 -13.18
C CYS A 116 0.40 4.11 -11.74
N GLY A 117 -0.60 4.71 -11.10
CA GLY A 117 -0.52 5.13 -9.69
C GLY A 117 -0.26 3.96 -8.76
N ILE A 118 -0.94 2.83 -8.95
CA ILE A 118 -0.76 1.61 -8.16
C ILE A 118 0.65 1.03 -8.39
N ILE A 119 1.13 1.00 -9.63
CA ILE A 119 2.48 0.53 -9.94
C ILE A 119 3.54 1.40 -9.26
N VAL A 120 3.41 2.72 -9.31
CA VAL A 120 4.34 3.65 -8.64
C VAL A 120 4.33 3.41 -7.13
N ALA A 121 3.16 3.29 -6.52
CA ALA A 121 3.01 3.06 -5.08
C ALA A 121 3.70 1.76 -4.63
N ASN A 122 3.45 0.67 -5.34
CA ASN A 122 4.06 -0.63 -5.03
C ASN A 122 5.55 -0.70 -5.39
N ALA A 123 6.01 0.04 -6.40
CA ALA A 123 7.45 0.17 -6.68
C ALA A 123 8.19 0.87 -5.52
N LEU A 124 7.60 1.93 -4.93
CA LEU A 124 8.15 2.59 -3.76
C LEU A 124 8.12 1.69 -2.52
N ARG A 125 7.04 0.93 -2.32
CA ARG A 125 6.94 -0.08 -1.26
C ARG A 125 7.99 -1.18 -1.44
N LEU A 126 8.17 -1.68 -2.65
CA LEU A 126 9.21 -2.65 -2.99
C LEU A 126 10.61 -2.10 -2.70
N LEU A 127 10.86 -0.84 -3.02
CA LEU A 127 12.13 -0.16 -2.73
C LEU A 127 12.40 -0.09 -1.22
N ALA A 128 11.40 0.23 -0.40
CA ALA A 128 11.54 0.24 1.06
C ALA A 128 11.92 -1.14 1.59
N HIS A 129 11.17 -2.18 1.23
CA HIS A 129 11.46 -3.55 1.65
C HIS A 129 12.80 -4.06 1.08
N PHE A 130 13.16 -3.67 -0.14
CA PHE A 130 14.45 -4.01 -0.73
C PHE A 130 15.61 -3.43 0.08
N ILE A 131 15.55 -2.14 0.45
CA ILE A 131 16.56 -1.48 1.28
C ILE A 131 16.62 -2.13 2.66
N SER A 132 15.47 -2.37 3.29
CA SER A 132 15.40 -3.09 4.56
C SER A 132 16.05 -4.47 4.48
N GLY A 133 15.76 -5.21 3.42
CA GLY A 133 16.34 -6.52 3.15
C GLY A 133 17.87 -6.50 3.01
N LEU A 134 18.41 -5.48 2.35
CA LEU A 134 19.88 -5.31 2.22
C LEU A 134 20.55 -5.03 3.56
N VAL A 135 19.93 -4.20 4.39
CA VAL A 135 20.55 -3.69 5.63
C VAL A 135 20.38 -4.67 6.79
N PHE A 136 19.18 -5.22 6.95
CA PHE A 136 18.81 -5.97 8.16
C PHE A 136 18.70 -7.49 7.93
N PHE A 137 18.49 -7.94 6.71
CA PHE A 137 18.23 -9.36 6.41
C PHE A 137 19.28 -10.00 5.51
N ALA A 138 20.47 -9.41 5.40
CA ALA A 138 21.58 -9.95 4.60
C ALA A 138 21.96 -11.39 4.99
N SER A 139 21.87 -11.74 6.28
CA SER A 139 22.18 -13.06 6.81
C SER A 139 21.21 -14.17 6.36
N TYR A 140 20.02 -13.80 5.86
CA TYR A 140 19.05 -14.77 5.32
C TYR A 140 19.34 -15.15 3.86
N ALA A 141 20.26 -14.45 3.19
CA ALA A 141 20.65 -14.81 1.84
C ALA A 141 21.40 -16.15 1.86
N PRO A 142 21.03 -17.10 0.99
CA PRO A 142 21.72 -18.39 0.89
C PRO A 142 23.22 -18.20 0.58
N GLN A 143 24.06 -19.10 1.12
CA GLN A 143 25.49 -19.05 0.88
C GLN A 143 25.81 -19.00 -0.62
N GLY A 144 26.72 -18.13 -1.02
CA GLY A 144 27.12 -17.93 -2.41
C GLY A 144 26.14 -17.12 -3.27
N LYS A 145 25.00 -16.66 -2.73
CA LYS A 145 24.08 -15.78 -3.45
C LYS A 145 24.30 -14.31 -3.04
N SER A 146 24.14 -13.42 -4.02
CA SER A 146 24.20 -11.99 -3.79
C SER A 146 23.01 -11.52 -2.92
N VAL A 147 23.31 -10.77 -1.85
CA VAL A 147 22.31 -10.24 -0.91
C VAL A 147 21.29 -9.35 -1.64
N TRP A 148 21.73 -8.50 -2.57
CA TRP A 148 20.82 -7.62 -3.29
C TRP A 148 19.85 -8.40 -4.19
N LEU A 149 20.33 -9.46 -4.85
CA LEU A 149 19.47 -10.30 -5.68
C LEU A 149 18.48 -11.09 -4.84
N TYR A 150 18.92 -11.59 -3.68
CA TYR A 150 18.03 -12.25 -2.72
C TYR A 150 16.94 -11.30 -2.22
N SER A 151 17.30 -10.11 -1.74
CA SER A 151 16.33 -9.13 -1.24
C SER A 151 15.34 -8.71 -2.33
N LEU A 152 15.81 -8.42 -3.54
CA LEU A 152 14.94 -8.04 -4.65
C LEU A 152 13.96 -9.17 -5.02
N THR A 153 14.47 -10.38 -5.23
CA THR A 153 13.63 -11.51 -5.65
C THR A 153 12.64 -11.92 -4.56
N TYR A 154 13.06 -11.92 -3.30
CA TYR A 154 12.17 -12.21 -2.17
C TYR A 154 11.01 -11.21 -2.10
N ASN A 155 11.29 -9.91 -2.05
CA ASN A 155 10.25 -8.89 -1.93
C ASN A 155 9.38 -8.79 -3.21
N ALA A 156 9.96 -8.92 -4.39
CA ALA A 156 9.21 -8.94 -5.63
C ALA A 156 8.27 -10.15 -5.73
N SER A 157 8.61 -11.30 -5.12
CA SER A 157 7.82 -12.53 -5.21
C SER A 157 6.42 -12.40 -4.60
N TYR A 158 6.19 -11.48 -3.67
CA TYR A 158 4.86 -11.21 -3.13
C TYR A 158 4.28 -9.85 -3.56
N ILE A 159 5.10 -8.80 -3.68
CA ILE A 159 4.60 -7.47 -4.06
C ILE A 159 4.14 -7.43 -5.53
N VAL A 160 4.84 -8.12 -6.45
CA VAL A 160 4.42 -8.12 -7.86
C VAL A 160 3.07 -8.83 -8.06
N PRO A 161 2.84 -10.06 -7.55
CA PRO A 161 1.51 -10.66 -7.62
C PRO A 161 0.43 -9.83 -6.92
N GLU A 162 0.70 -9.25 -5.74
CA GLU A 162 -0.24 -8.33 -5.07
C GLU A 162 -0.60 -7.16 -5.99
N THR A 163 0.38 -6.50 -6.60
CA THR A 163 0.16 -5.38 -7.52
C THR A 163 -0.76 -5.74 -8.69
N ILE A 164 -0.58 -6.93 -9.26
CA ILE A 164 -1.43 -7.44 -10.34
C ILE A 164 -2.88 -7.61 -9.85
N ILE A 165 -3.06 -8.26 -8.69
CA ILE A 165 -4.38 -8.48 -8.08
C ILE A 165 -5.05 -7.13 -7.77
N GLU A 166 -4.32 -6.19 -7.18
CA GLU A 166 -4.81 -4.85 -6.86
C GLU A 166 -5.28 -4.11 -8.11
N ILE A 167 -4.47 -4.12 -9.19
CA ILE A 167 -4.86 -3.50 -10.46
C ILE A 167 -6.14 -4.11 -10.97
N LEU A 168 -6.25 -5.43 -11.03
CA LEU A 168 -7.43 -6.12 -11.55
C LEU A 168 -8.69 -5.78 -10.72
N LEU A 169 -8.60 -5.82 -9.39
CA LEU A 169 -9.71 -5.50 -8.49
C LEU A 169 -10.12 -4.02 -8.58
N ILE A 170 -9.14 -3.11 -8.61
CA ILE A 170 -9.43 -1.67 -8.78
C ILE A 170 -10.08 -1.39 -10.14
N GLN A 171 -9.64 -2.05 -11.23
CA GLN A 171 -10.28 -1.90 -12.53
C GLN A 171 -11.74 -2.37 -12.53
N PHE A 172 -12.05 -3.41 -11.76
CA PHE A 172 -13.41 -3.89 -11.60
C PHE A 172 -14.31 -2.89 -10.90
N ILE A 173 -13.82 -2.23 -9.83
CA ILE A 173 -14.57 -1.22 -9.07
C ILE A 173 -14.37 0.21 -9.57
N ALA A 174 -13.56 0.44 -10.60
CA ALA A 174 -13.22 1.78 -11.10
C ALA A 174 -14.46 2.64 -11.41
N ARG A 175 -15.53 2.03 -11.98
CA ARG A 175 -16.80 2.73 -12.26
C ARG A 175 -17.49 3.25 -11.00
N ILE A 176 -17.35 2.55 -9.87
CA ILE A 176 -17.91 2.97 -8.57
C ILE A 176 -17.10 4.13 -8.02
N LEU A 177 -15.77 4.05 -8.12
CA LEU A 177 -14.87 5.11 -7.68
C LEU A 177 -15.07 6.42 -8.47
N GLN A 178 -15.41 6.31 -9.77
CA GLN A 178 -15.73 7.48 -10.62
C GLN A 178 -16.99 8.22 -10.17
N LYS A 179 -18.05 7.48 -9.80
CA LYS A 179 -19.36 8.06 -9.45
C LYS A 179 -19.39 8.78 -8.10
N SER A 180 -18.34 8.64 -7.32
CA SER A 180 -18.21 9.27 -6.00
C SER A 180 -16.87 10.02 -5.88
N PRO A 181 -16.59 11.00 -6.78
CA PRO A 181 -15.44 11.86 -6.56
C PRO A 181 -15.65 12.57 -5.23
N VAL A 182 -14.64 12.56 -4.37
CA VAL A 182 -14.69 13.41 -3.17
C VAL A 182 -14.48 14.83 -3.65
N PRO A 183 -15.44 15.75 -3.43
CA PRO A 183 -15.22 17.15 -3.73
C PRO A 183 -14.05 17.66 -2.91
N ASP A 184 -13.12 18.32 -3.58
CA ASP A 184 -12.02 19.10 -3.03
C ASP A 184 -11.06 18.33 -2.08
N ALA A 185 -10.08 17.66 -2.72
CA ALA A 185 -8.84 17.33 -2.02
C ALA A 185 -8.15 18.65 -1.63
N VAL A 186 -8.08 18.93 -0.34
CA VAL A 186 -7.33 20.03 0.26
C VAL A 186 -5.82 19.83 0.07
#